data_88df74f3a508b151e5ca579099aa2469
#
_entry.id   88df74f3a508b151e5ca579099aa2469
#
_cell.length_a   1.000
_cell.length_b   1.000
_cell.length_c   1.000
_cell.angle_alpha   90.00
_cell.angle_beta   90.00
_cell.angle_gamma   90.00
#
_symmetry.space_group_name_H-M   'P 1'
#
loop_
_entity.id
_entity.type
_entity.pdbx_description
1 polymer ?
#
loop_
_entity_poly.entity_id
_entity_poly.type
_entity_poly.pdbx_seq_one_letter_code
_entity_poly.pdbx_strand_id
1 'polypeptide(L)'
;MDNTRRIYLDNIRWITVCIVVIYHVIYMYNGVQLFGVIGPFKEQQLQDAFQYFVYPWMMALLFTVSGMTVRYYMEKHNVKEFIRDKTRKLLVPSTVGLFVFQWILGYYNMKISGALESFESVPGIVRYVIMAISGIGVLWYIQVLWIFSMLLLLVRKFERDRIWKKGEKTPVWLLVLLTVCVYGFSQVLNTPVVTVYRFGIYGFCFFTGYFIFSHDEVVERLSKWWGIFLIVAGATGIFYTIYYFGENYAVAPVLNNLPACIYCWFSILAILAFMKKYGNAENKVSRWMLKKSWGIYVFHYLSLACVAYYLRCFPSELSAGLVYIVVGISAFADALLLYEIISRIPIIRWCVLGLKKEKKHV
;
A
#
# COMPACT_ATOMS: atom_id res chain seq x y z
N MET A 1 -29.84 -7.28 -10.50
CA MET A 1 -28.63 -6.46 -10.71
C MET A 1 -27.48 -7.39 -10.98
N ASP A 2 -26.94 -7.32 -12.16
CA ASP A 2 -25.92 -8.24 -12.66
C ASP A 2 -24.62 -8.05 -11.85
N ASN A 3 -24.20 -9.12 -11.21
CA ASN A 3 -23.20 -9.11 -10.14
C ASN A 3 -21.80 -9.29 -10.73
N THR A 4 -21.49 -8.50 -11.73
CA THR A 4 -20.25 -8.58 -12.49
C THR A 4 -19.06 -8.10 -11.63
N ARG A 5 -18.05 -8.95 -11.52
CA ARG A 5 -16.77 -8.64 -10.90
C ARG A 5 -16.15 -7.44 -11.62
N ARG A 6 -15.72 -6.43 -10.84
CA ARG A 6 -15.10 -5.21 -11.37
C ARG A 6 -13.62 -5.43 -11.63
N ILE A 7 -13.31 -5.96 -12.82
CA ILE A 7 -11.96 -6.37 -13.22
C ILE A 7 -10.96 -5.21 -13.11
N TYR A 8 -11.36 -3.98 -13.46
CA TYR A 8 -10.48 -2.82 -13.38
C TYR A 8 -9.97 -2.54 -11.96
N LEU A 9 -10.77 -2.76 -10.90
CA LEU A 9 -10.33 -2.60 -9.51
C LEU A 9 -9.32 -3.66 -9.11
N ASP A 10 -9.54 -4.88 -9.55
CA ASP A 10 -8.59 -5.96 -9.34
C ASP A 10 -7.26 -5.66 -10.04
N ASN A 11 -7.32 -5.12 -11.26
CA ASN A 11 -6.14 -4.71 -12.02
C ASN A 11 -5.40 -3.54 -11.34
N ILE A 12 -6.10 -2.51 -10.86
CA ILE A 12 -5.48 -1.44 -10.08
C ILE A 12 -4.72 -2.00 -8.89
N ARG A 13 -5.29 -2.95 -8.15
CA ARG A 13 -4.67 -3.50 -6.94
C ARG A 13 -3.35 -4.22 -7.23
N TRP A 14 -3.36 -5.19 -8.14
CA TRP A 14 -2.14 -5.94 -8.38
C TRP A 14 -1.06 -5.10 -9.06
N ILE A 15 -1.41 -4.18 -9.95
CA ILE A 15 -0.47 -3.24 -10.57
C ILE A 15 0.15 -2.35 -9.48
N THR A 16 -0.68 -1.80 -8.57
CA THR A 16 -0.16 -0.97 -7.47
C THR A 16 0.72 -1.77 -6.52
N VAL A 17 0.43 -3.05 -6.26
CA VAL A 17 1.32 -3.92 -5.49
C VAL A 17 2.68 -4.07 -6.19
N CYS A 18 2.73 -4.24 -7.52
CA CYS A 18 4.00 -4.26 -8.25
C CYS A 18 4.77 -2.93 -8.11
N ILE A 19 4.07 -1.80 -8.21
CA ILE A 19 4.67 -0.47 -7.99
C ILE A 19 5.23 -0.34 -6.58
N VAL A 20 4.51 -0.83 -5.55
CA VAL A 20 4.97 -0.86 -4.16
C VAL A 20 6.24 -1.69 -4.00
N VAL A 21 6.34 -2.84 -4.66
CA VAL A 21 7.56 -3.67 -4.63
C VAL A 21 8.74 -2.92 -5.25
N ILE A 22 8.56 -2.36 -6.45
CA ILE A 22 9.61 -1.59 -7.14
C ILE A 22 10.02 -0.37 -6.30
N TYR A 23 9.04 0.33 -5.71
CA TYR A 23 9.30 1.43 -4.78
C TYR A 23 10.22 1.00 -3.63
N HIS A 24 9.97 -0.14 -3.00
CA HIS A 24 10.77 -0.60 -1.88
C HIS A 24 12.18 -1.08 -2.30
N VAL A 25 12.34 -1.58 -3.51
CA VAL A 25 13.68 -1.89 -4.06
C VAL A 25 14.51 -0.62 -4.21
N ILE A 26 13.92 0.45 -4.75
CA ILE A 26 14.60 1.75 -4.87
C ILE A 26 14.78 2.39 -3.48
N TYR A 27 13.77 2.28 -2.61
CA TYR A 27 13.82 2.77 -1.23
C TYR A 27 15.01 2.22 -0.45
N MET A 28 15.36 0.96 -0.60
CA MET A 28 16.47 0.32 0.11
C MET A 28 17.83 1.02 -0.13
N TYR A 29 17.97 1.68 -1.27
CA TYR A 29 19.19 2.35 -1.72
C TYR A 29 19.03 3.85 -1.96
N ASN A 30 18.00 4.49 -1.41
CA ASN A 30 17.78 5.92 -1.62
C ASN A 30 18.73 6.80 -0.79
N GLY A 31 18.94 8.04 -1.25
CA GLY A 31 19.82 9.00 -0.61
C GLY A 31 19.16 10.00 0.35
N VAL A 32 17.81 10.03 0.40
CA VAL A 32 17.07 11.09 1.11
C VAL A 32 16.29 10.61 2.32
N GLN A 33 15.84 9.35 2.33
CA GLN A 33 15.17 8.73 3.47
C GLN A 33 16.13 7.77 4.15
N LEU A 34 16.63 8.15 5.32
CA LEU A 34 17.75 7.45 5.97
C LEU A 34 17.32 6.31 6.88
N PHE A 35 16.02 6.18 7.20
CA PHE A 35 15.56 5.17 8.16
C PHE A 35 15.35 3.81 7.52
N GLY A 36 16.05 2.78 8.01
CA GLY A 36 15.84 1.39 7.59
C GLY A 36 16.33 1.07 6.17
N VAL A 37 17.30 1.85 5.65
CA VAL A 37 17.88 1.71 4.31
C VAL A 37 19.36 1.37 4.39
N ILE A 38 19.89 0.75 3.33
CA ILE A 38 21.35 0.51 3.19
C ILE A 38 22.06 1.79 2.82
N GLY A 39 21.42 2.63 2.04
CA GLY A 39 21.96 3.91 1.59
C GLY A 39 22.32 3.94 0.10
N PRO A 40 22.64 5.12 -0.42
CA PRO A 40 22.81 5.37 -1.83
C PRO A 40 24.12 4.82 -2.39
N PHE A 41 24.12 4.50 -3.69
CA PHE A 41 25.36 4.18 -4.43
C PHE A 41 26.15 5.42 -4.83
N LYS A 42 25.46 6.56 -4.94
CA LYS A 42 26.03 7.87 -5.30
C LYS A 42 25.31 8.96 -4.52
N GLU A 43 25.99 10.09 -4.32
CA GLU A 43 25.45 11.26 -3.62
C GLU A 43 24.12 11.75 -4.23
N GLN A 44 24.03 11.74 -5.57
CA GLN A 44 22.78 12.01 -6.28
C GLN A 44 22.44 10.87 -7.23
N GLN A 45 21.21 10.39 -7.15
CA GLN A 45 20.73 9.24 -7.89
C GLN A 45 19.42 9.57 -8.62
N LEU A 46 19.45 9.57 -9.94
CA LEU A 46 18.27 9.87 -10.76
C LEU A 46 17.12 8.87 -10.51
N GLN A 47 17.42 7.62 -10.20
CA GLN A 47 16.42 6.60 -9.87
C GLN A 47 15.57 6.95 -8.65
N ASP A 48 16.05 7.81 -7.75
CA ASP A 48 15.28 8.29 -6.60
C ASP A 48 14.04 9.11 -7.05
N ALA A 49 14.04 9.66 -8.28
CA ALA A 49 12.89 10.34 -8.87
C ALA A 49 11.62 9.47 -8.89
N PHE A 50 11.77 8.14 -9.02
CA PHE A 50 10.64 7.22 -8.98
C PHE A 50 9.85 7.31 -7.66
N GLN A 51 10.53 7.55 -6.54
CA GLN A 51 9.88 7.67 -5.23
C GLN A 51 9.00 8.91 -5.15
N TYR A 52 9.47 10.06 -5.64
CA TYR A 52 8.67 11.28 -5.71
C TYR A 52 7.48 11.11 -6.63
N PHE A 53 7.67 10.34 -7.73
CA PHE A 53 6.59 10.08 -8.69
C PHE A 53 5.50 9.16 -8.16
N VAL A 54 5.79 8.19 -7.28
CA VAL A 54 4.78 7.22 -6.84
C VAL A 54 4.27 7.44 -5.42
N TYR A 55 5.12 7.93 -4.51
CA TYR A 55 4.82 7.99 -3.08
C TYR A 55 3.58 8.83 -2.71
N PRO A 56 3.33 10.02 -3.31
CA PRO A 56 2.20 10.84 -2.92
C PRO A 56 0.83 10.15 -3.08
N TRP A 57 0.66 9.32 -4.09
CA TRP A 57 -0.66 8.79 -4.47
C TRP A 57 -0.84 7.27 -4.28
N MET A 58 0.23 6.46 -4.31
CA MET A 58 0.07 5.00 -4.40
C MET A 58 -0.70 4.40 -3.23
N MET A 59 -0.43 4.83 -1.99
CA MET A 59 -1.15 4.32 -0.81
C MET A 59 -2.55 4.92 -0.70
N ALA A 60 -2.73 6.20 -1.01
CA ALA A 60 -4.02 6.86 -1.06
C ALA A 60 -4.97 6.19 -2.09
N LEU A 61 -4.45 5.80 -3.25
CA LEU A 61 -5.18 5.00 -4.25
C LEU A 61 -5.62 3.64 -3.69
N LEU A 62 -4.73 2.92 -3.01
CA LEU A 62 -5.07 1.63 -2.40
C LEU A 62 -6.16 1.75 -1.33
N PHE A 63 -6.15 2.81 -0.53
CA PHE A 63 -7.21 3.09 0.43
C PHE A 63 -8.53 3.42 -0.28
N THR A 64 -8.51 4.23 -1.35
CA THR A 64 -9.69 4.53 -2.17
C THR A 64 -10.33 3.25 -2.73
N VAL A 65 -9.53 2.43 -3.41
CA VAL A 65 -10.00 1.15 -4.00
C VAL A 65 -10.48 0.18 -2.92
N SER A 66 -9.85 0.19 -1.74
CA SER A 66 -10.29 -0.63 -0.60
C SER A 66 -11.65 -0.17 -0.07
N GLY A 67 -11.91 1.14 0.01
CA GLY A 67 -13.22 1.68 0.37
C GLY A 67 -14.31 1.22 -0.59
N MET A 68 -14.09 1.34 -1.91
CA MET A 68 -15.01 0.85 -2.94
C MET A 68 -15.35 -0.63 -2.74
N THR A 69 -14.34 -1.46 -2.57
CA THR A 69 -14.54 -2.90 -2.43
C THR A 69 -15.14 -3.32 -1.09
N VAL A 70 -14.97 -2.52 -0.04
CA VAL A 70 -15.68 -2.74 1.22
C VAL A 70 -17.18 -2.57 1.01
N ARG A 71 -17.63 -1.57 0.24
CA ARG A 71 -19.05 -1.40 -0.08
C ARG A 71 -19.61 -2.65 -0.76
N TYR A 72 -18.98 -3.12 -1.83
CA TYR A 72 -19.42 -4.31 -2.57
C TYR A 72 -19.42 -5.60 -1.73
N TYR A 73 -18.48 -5.70 -0.79
CA TYR A 73 -18.46 -6.83 0.14
C TYR A 73 -19.67 -6.81 1.09
N MET A 74 -19.98 -5.61 1.64
CA MET A 74 -21.06 -5.44 2.61
C MET A 74 -22.48 -5.56 2.01
N GLU A 75 -22.63 -5.44 0.71
CA GLU A 75 -23.88 -5.72 0.01
C GLU A 75 -24.25 -7.22 0.02
N LYS A 76 -23.25 -8.10 0.19
CA LYS A 76 -23.40 -9.55 0.12
C LYS A 76 -23.27 -10.25 1.47
N HIS A 77 -22.74 -9.58 2.47
CA HIS A 77 -22.37 -10.17 3.76
C HIS A 77 -22.90 -9.32 4.91
N ASN A 78 -23.30 -9.99 5.98
CA ASN A 78 -23.73 -9.31 7.21
C ASN A 78 -22.54 -8.74 7.99
N VAL A 79 -22.83 -7.87 8.97
CA VAL A 79 -21.81 -7.17 9.78
C VAL A 79 -20.91 -8.15 10.55
N LYS A 80 -21.44 -9.24 11.09
CA LYS A 80 -20.67 -10.24 11.83
C LYS A 80 -19.65 -10.95 10.95
N GLU A 81 -20.06 -11.30 9.73
CA GLU A 81 -19.16 -11.89 8.73
C GLU A 81 -18.08 -10.90 8.29
N PHE A 82 -18.46 -9.65 8.09
CA PHE A 82 -17.53 -8.58 7.73
C PHE A 82 -16.44 -8.42 8.80
N ILE A 83 -16.82 -8.24 10.09
CA ILE A 83 -15.86 -8.12 11.19
C ILE A 83 -14.93 -9.33 11.25
N ARG A 84 -15.49 -10.54 11.23
CA ARG A 84 -14.72 -11.78 11.29
C ARG A 84 -13.71 -11.89 10.16
N ASP A 85 -14.14 -11.62 8.93
CA ASP A 85 -13.28 -11.77 7.74
C ASP A 85 -12.23 -10.66 7.64
N LYS A 86 -12.57 -9.40 8.00
CA LYS A 86 -11.59 -8.31 8.06
C LYS A 86 -10.58 -8.51 9.16
N THR A 87 -11.00 -8.91 10.36
CA THR A 87 -10.09 -9.21 11.47
C THR A 87 -9.13 -10.32 11.09
N ARG A 88 -9.62 -11.43 10.52
CA ARG A 88 -8.79 -12.55 10.11
C ARG A 88 -7.80 -12.18 9.00
N LYS A 89 -8.24 -11.42 7.97
CA LYS A 89 -7.41 -11.11 6.79
C LYS A 89 -6.46 -9.93 7.00
N LEU A 90 -6.77 -9.00 7.90
CA LEU A 90 -6.01 -7.77 8.06
C LEU A 90 -5.33 -7.69 9.43
N LEU A 91 -6.09 -7.87 10.53
CA LEU A 91 -5.55 -7.70 11.88
C LEU A 91 -4.64 -8.87 12.27
N VAL A 92 -5.07 -10.12 12.05
CA VAL A 92 -4.28 -11.30 12.45
C VAL A 92 -2.89 -11.29 11.81
N PRO A 93 -2.71 -11.11 10.48
CA PRO A 93 -1.37 -11.05 9.88
C PRO A 93 -0.51 -9.91 10.41
N SER A 94 -1.12 -8.76 10.69
CA SER A 94 -0.41 -7.56 11.14
C SER A 94 -0.26 -7.42 12.66
N THR A 95 -0.65 -8.43 13.41
CA THR A 95 -0.45 -8.54 14.88
C THR A 95 0.14 -9.90 15.23
N VAL A 96 -0.65 -10.97 15.23
CA VAL A 96 -0.16 -12.32 15.51
C VAL A 96 0.95 -12.73 14.55
N GLY A 97 0.80 -12.40 13.25
CA GLY A 97 1.81 -12.69 12.23
C GLY A 97 3.16 -12.03 12.49
N LEU A 98 3.21 -10.88 13.21
CA LEU A 98 4.48 -10.24 13.59
C LEU A 98 5.31 -11.17 14.49
N PHE A 99 4.68 -11.74 15.49
CA PHE A 99 5.35 -12.66 16.43
C PHE A 99 5.63 -14.03 15.81
N VAL A 100 4.77 -14.53 14.94
CA VAL A 100 4.95 -15.88 14.35
C VAL A 100 6.02 -15.88 13.25
N PHE A 101 6.13 -14.79 12.46
CA PHE A 101 6.97 -14.80 11.26
C PHE A 101 7.72 -13.50 10.99
N GLN A 102 7.10 -12.34 11.14
CA GLN A 102 7.69 -11.06 10.70
C GLN A 102 8.83 -10.57 11.61
N TRP A 103 9.06 -11.17 12.77
CA TRP A 103 10.28 -10.92 13.57
C TRP A 103 11.56 -11.16 12.76
N ILE A 104 11.51 -12.03 11.73
CA ILE A 104 12.63 -12.27 10.81
C ILE A 104 12.95 -10.98 10.02
N LEU A 105 11.92 -10.30 9.49
CA LEU A 105 12.10 -8.97 8.87
C LEU A 105 12.66 -7.97 9.87
N GLY A 106 12.14 -7.96 11.11
CA GLY A 106 12.64 -7.09 12.16
C GLY A 106 14.12 -7.33 12.48
N TYR A 107 14.58 -8.57 12.48
CA TYR A 107 15.99 -8.90 12.61
C TYR A 107 16.83 -8.23 11.50
N TYR A 108 16.43 -8.35 10.22
CA TYR A 108 17.15 -7.69 9.12
C TYR A 108 17.07 -6.17 9.20
N ASN A 109 15.93 -5.60 9.56
CA ASN A 109 15.80 -4.15 9.76
C ASN A 109 16.79 -3.63 10.84
N MET A 110 16.91 -4.36 11.95
CA MET A 110 17.85 -4.02 13.02
C MET A 110 19.31 -4.22 12.60
N LYS A 111 19.60 -5.25 11.79
CA LYS A 111 20.94 -5.46 11.21
C LYS A 111 21.34 -4.35 10.23
N ILE A 112 20.42 -3.95 9.35
CA ILE A 112 20.64 -2.89 8.36
C ILE A 112 20.90 -1.55 9.05
N SER A 113 20.13 -1.23 10.09
CA SER A 113 20.25 0.03 10.83
C SER A 113 21.39 0.04 11.86
N GLY A 114 22.07 -1.09 12.10
CA GLY A 114 23.07 -1.21 13.18
C GLY A 114 22.47 -1.25 14.60
N ALA A 115 21.14 -1.23 14.73
CA ALA A 115 20.50 -1.18 16.04
C ALA A 115 20.64 -2.50 16.84
N LEU A 116 20.86 -3.63 16.18
CA LEU A 116 20.92 -4.93 16.87
C LEU A 116 22.03 -5.00 17.92
N GLU A 117 23.18 -4.38 17.64
CA GLU A 117 24.33 -4.32 18.53
C GLU A 117 24.02 -3.52 19.80
N SER A 118 23.23 -2.46 19.69
CA SER A 118 22.77 -1.65 20.84
C SER A 118 21.86 -2.41 21.81
N PHE A 119 21.33 -3.54 21.39
CA PHE A 119 20.42 -4.39 22.18
C PHE A 119 21.06 -5.70 22.67
N GLU A 120 22.39 -5.84 22.62
CA GLU A 120 23.07 -7.06 23.07
C GLU A 120 22.90 -7.33 24.57
N SER A 121 22.88 -6.27 25.40
CA SER A 121 22.64 -6.34 26.84
C SER A 121 21.18 -6.54 27.25
N VAL A 122 20.24 -6.44 26.30
CA VAL A 122 18.81 -6.53 26.58
C VAL A 122 18.38 -8.00 26.67
N PRO A 123 17.49 -8.38 27.64
CA PRO A 123 17.00 -9.75 27.76
C PRO A 123 16.41 -10.27 26.45
N GLY A 124 16.69 -11.54 26.12
CA GLY A 124 16.32 -12.15 24.82
C GLY A 124 14.85 -12.03 24.46
N ILE A 125 13.95 -12.11 25.45
CA ILE A 125 12.50 -11.95 25.20
C ILE A 125 12.13 -10.52 24.78
N VAL A 126 12.78 -9.51 25.38
CA VAL A 126 12.54 -8.12 25.03
C VAL A 126 13.08 -7.82 23.63
N ARG A 127 14.28 -8.31 23.33
CA ARG A 127 14.87 -8.24 21.98
C ARG A 127 13.98 -8.89 20.92
N TYR A 128 13.40 -10.07 21.23
CA TYR A 128 12.45 -10.71 20.33
C TYR A 128 11.19 -9.87 20.09
N VAL A 129 10.62 -9.26 21.13
CA VAL A 129 9.46 -8.35 21.00
C VAL A 129 9.80 -7.13 20.14
N ILE A 130 10.98 -6.53 20.34
CA ILE A 130 11.46 -5.39 19.54
C ILE A 130 11.60 -5.81 18.07
N MET A 131 12.20 -6.98 17.80
CA MET A 131 12.29 -7.52 16.42
C MET A 131 10.89 -7.74 15.81
N ALA A 132 9.94 -8.31 16.55
CA ALA A 132 8.60 -8.53 16.05
C ALA A 132 7.91 -7.21 15.68
N ILE A 133 8.02 -6.17 16.51
CA ILE A 133 7.47 -4.84 16.24
C ILE A 133 8.21 -4.15 15.07
N SER A 134 9.53 -4.22 15.02
CA SER A 134 10.33 -3.69 13.90
C SER A 134 10.03 -4.38 12.58
N GLY A 135 9.50 -5.62 12.64
CA GLY A 135 9.06 -6.40 11.49
C GLY A 135 7.71 -5.99 10.89
N ILE A 136 7.05 -4.95 11.39
CA ILE A 136 5.76 -4.50 10.85
C ILE A 136 5.86 -4.17 9.36
N GLY A 137 6.97 -3.57 8.91
CA GLY A 137 7.25 -3.27 7.51
C GLY A 137 6.02 -2.78 6.77
N VAL A 138 5.69 -3.41 5.66
CA VAL A 138 4.55 -3.06 4.80
C VAL A 138 3.18 -3.38 5.41
N LEU A 139 3.11 -4.14 6.49
CA LEU A 139 1.83 -4.55 7.11
C LEU A 139 1.10 -3.39 7.80
N TRP A 140 1.75 -2.25 8.01
CA TRP A 140 1.11 -1.04 8.54
C TRP A 140 -0.16 -0.67 7.76
N TYR A 141 -0.16 -0.82 6.43
CA TYR A 141 -1.30 -0.49 5.59
C TYR A 141 -2.54 -1.34 5.94
N ILE A 142 -2.38 -2.64 6.15
CA ILE A 142 -3.51 -3.51 6.49
C ILE A 142 -4.00 -3.31 7.92
N GLN A 143 -3.16 -2.83 8.84
CA GLN A 143 -3.60 -2.39 10.17
C GLN A 143 -4.50 -1.17 10.07
N VAL A 144 -4.05 -0.14 9.36
CA VAL A 144 -4.83 1.09 9.15
C VAL A 144 -6.13 0.78 8.40
N LEU A 145 -6.07 -0.11 7.40
CA LEU A 145 -7.26 -0.56 6.67
C LEU A 145 -8.27 -1.28 7.57
N TRP A 146 -7.79 -2.06 8.53
CA TRP A 146 -8.66 -2.68 9.52
C TRP A 146 -9.33 -1.61 10.41
N ILE A 147 -8.56 -0.63 10.91
CA ILE A 147 -9.08 0.48 11.72
C ILE A 147 -10.19 1.22 10.95
N PHE A 148 -9.94 1.61 9.70
CA PHE A 148 -10.95 2.30 8.89
C PHE A 148 -12.16 1.42 8.59
N SER A 149 -11.97 0.11 8.42
CA SER A 149 -13.08 -0.83 8.24
C SER A 149 -13.97 -0.92 9.48
N MET A 150 -13.40 -0.87 10.68
CA MET A 150 -14.17 -0.85 11.93
C MET A 150 -14.83 0.51 12.18
N LEU A 151 -14.10 1.61 11.91
CA LEU A 151 -14.66 2.96 12.00
C LEU A 151 -15.84 3.16 11.03
N LEU A 152 -15.77 2.57 9.84
CA LEU A 152 -16.87 2.61 8.88
C LEU A 152 -18.16 1.98 9.44
N LEU A 153 -18.08 0.92 10.23
CA LEU A 153 -19.26 0.32 10.85
C LEU A 153 -19.94 1.29 11.84
N LEU A 154 -19.13 2.07 12.58
CA LEU A 154 -19.65 3.12 13.45
C LEU A 154 -20.32 4.23 12.64
N VAL A 155 -19.64 4.72 11.59
CA VAL A 155 -20.19 5.77 10.71
C VAL A 155 -21.51 5.30 10.07
N ARG A 156 -21.58 4.08 9.56
CA ARG A 156 -22.81 3.53 8.96
C ARG A 156 -24.00 3.43 9.92
N LYS A 157 -23.75 3.17 11.19
CA LYS A 157 -24.80 3.11 12.20
C LYS A 157 -25.57 4.45 12.30
N PHE A 158 -24.88 5.58 12.14
CA PHE A 158 -25.44 6.92 12.18
C PHE A 158 -25.90 7.42 10.82
N GLU A 159 -25.13 7.13 9.78
CA GLU A 159 -25.31 7.64 8.42
C GLU A 159 -26.49 6.95 7.69
N ARG A 160 -26.73 5.66 7.92
CA ARG A 160 -27.85 4.86 7.40
C ARG A 160 -27.99 4.95 5.86
N ASP A 161 -26.89 4.88 5.14
CA ASP A 161 -26.78 5.00 3.67
C ASP A 161 -27.25 6.34 3.08
N ARG A 162 -27.42 7.41 3.89
CA ARG A 162 -27.86 8.73 3.42
C ARG A 162 -26.78 9.43 2.59
N ILE A 163 -25.53 9.42 3.09
CA ILE A 163 -24.38 10.00 2.40
C ILE A 163 -24.08 9.18 1.14
N TRP A 164 -24.14 7.85 1.25
CA TRP A 164 -23.90 6.98 0.13
C TRP A 164 -24.89 7.25 -1.01
N LYS A 165 -26.20 7.29 -0.74
CA LYS A 165 -27.21 7.63 -1.77
C LYS A 165 -27.01 9.00 -2.42
N LYS A 166 -26.50 9.99 -1.67
CA LYS A 166 -26.15 11.30 -2.24
C LYS A 166 -24.89 11.21 -3.10
N GLY A 167 -23.93 10.33 -2.74
CA GLY A 167 -22.69 10.09 -3.45
C GLY A 167 -22.90 9.72 -4.93
N GLU A 168 -23.95 8.98 -5.27
CA GLU A 168 -24.30 8.60 -6.64
C GLU A 168 -24.43 9.80 -7.61
N LYS A 169 -24.96 10.91 -7.10
CA LYS A 169 -25.20 12.13 -7.88
C LYS A 169 -23.97 13.06 -7.97
N THR A 170 -22.83 12.68 -7.41
CA THR A 170 -21.63 13.54 -7.36
C THR A 170 -21.16 13.88 -8.77
N PRO A 171 -21.16 15.18 -9.17
CA PRO A 171 -20.68 15.61 -10.47
C PRO A 171 -19.15 15.66 -10.49
N VAL A 172 -18.55 15.63 -11.69
CA VAL A 172 -17.10 15.63 -11.87
C VAL A 172 -16.43 16.88 -11.27
N TRP A 173 -17.05 18.06 -11.40
CA TRP A 173 -16.48 19.30 -10.83
C TRP A 173 -16.36 19.21 -9.29
N LEU A 174 -17.31 18.55 -8.61
CA LEU A 174 -17.23 18.35 -7.16
C LEU A 174 -16.09 17.39 -6.79
N LEU A 175 -15.84 16.35 -7.62
CA LEU A 175 -14.68 15.45 -7.42
C LEU A 175 -13.37 16.25 -7.52
N VAL A 176 -13.27 17.21 -8.43
CA VAL A 176 -12.12 18.13 -8.54
C VAL A 176 -12.02 19.00 -7.27
N LEU A 177 -13.14 19.57 -6.82
CA LEU A 177 -13.17 20.43 -5.62
C LEU A 177 -12.76 19.68 -4.35
N LEU A 178 -12.95 18.36 -4.28
CA LEU A 178 -12.46 17.54 -3.15
C LEU A 178 -10.93 17.61 -2.96
N THR A 179 -10.17 18.19 -3.88
CA THR A 179 -8.75 18.51 -3.69
C THR A 179 -8.53 19.39 -2.45
N VAL A 180 -9.44 20.32 -2.18
CA VAL A 180 -9.39 21.16 -0.97
C VAL A 180 -9.52 20.30 0.30
N CYS A 181 -10.41 19.31 0.27
CA CYS A 181 -10.55 18.36 1.37
C CYS A 181 -9.29 17.49 1.52
N VAL A 182 -8.70 17.02 0.40
CA VAL A 182 -7.42 16.27 0.42
C VAL A 182 -6.34 17.09 1.10
N TYR A 183 -6.21 18.38 0.76
CA TYR A 183 -5.26 19.28 1.42
C TYR A 183 -5.57 19.41 2.92
N GLY A 184 -6.81 19.68 3.30
CA GLY A 184 -7.20 19.80 4.71
C GLY A 184 -6.94 18.52 5.52
N PHE A 185 -7.33 17.35 4.98
CA PHE A 185 -7.09 16.06 5.64
C PHE A 185 -5.61 15.64 5.62
N SER A 186 -4.79 16.16 4.73
CA SER A 186 -3.35 15.92 4.75
C SER A 186 -2.65 16.62 5.93
N GLN A 187 -3.26 17.67 6.52
CA GLN A 187 -2.69 18.40 7.65
C GLN A 187 -2.98 17.76 9.01
N VAL A 188 -3.92 16.82 9.07
CA VAL A 188 -4.40 16.27 10.35
C VAL A 188 -4.12 14.80 10.52
N LEU A 189 -3.99 14.36 11.78
CA LEU A 189 -3.82 12.96 12.16
C LEU A 189 -2.58 12.30 11.51
N ASN A 190 -1.50 13.05 11.37
CA ASN A 190 -0.19 12.55 10.97
C ASN A 190 0.64 12.18 12.19
N THR A 191 1.37 11.07 12.14
CA THR A 191 2.30 10.70 13.20
C THR A 191 3.67 11.33 12.95
N PRO A 192 4.28 11.99 13.96
CA PRO A 192 5.53 12.72 13.75
C PRO A 192 6.75 11.80 13.59
N VAL A 193 6.75 10.62 14.22
CA VAL A 193 7.89 9.70 14.24
C VAL A 193 7.81 8.68 13.11
N VAL A 194 6.62 8.09 12.90
CA VAL A 194 6.41 7.07 11.87
C VAL A 194 5.58 7.70 10.75
N THR A 195 6.25 8.40 9.85
CA THR A 195 5.63 9.28 8.83
C THR A 195 4.68 8.57 7.86
N VAL A 196 4.74 7.25 7.75
CA VAL A 196 3.81 6.48 6.91
C VAL A 196 2.36 6.49 7.44
N TYR A 197 2.14 6.74 8.74
CA TYR A 197 0.79 6.80 9.32
C TYR A 197 0.18 8.20 9.13
N ARG A 198 -0.52 8.38 8.03
CA ARG A 198 -1.23 9.59 7.64
C ARG A 198 -2.73 9.33 7.67
N PHE A 199 -3.28 9.17 8.88
CA PHE A 199 -4.66 8.72 9.05
C PHE A 199 -5.70 9.66 8.43
N GLY A 200 -5.44 10.98 8.42
CA GLY A 200 -6.37 11.97 7.85
C GLY A 200 -6.61 11.73 6.36
N ILE A 201 -5.55 11.83 5.54
CA ILE A 201 -5.67 11.68 4.09
C ILE A 201 -6.08 10.26 3.68
N TYR A 202 -5.55 9.22 4.34
CA TYR A 202 -5.90 7.84 4.00
C TYR A 202 -7.34 7.51 4.39
N GLY A 203 -7.81 8.02 5.54
CA GLY A 203 -9.21 7.91 5.95
C GLY A 203 -10.13 8.62 4.96
N PHE A 204 -9.80 9.85 4.57
CA PHE A 204 -10.56 10.58 3.55
C PHE A 204 -10.65 9.78 2.23
N CYS A 205 -9.53 9.25 1.73
CA CYS A 205 -9.50 8.43 0.53
C CYS A 205 -10.33 7.14 0.67
N PHE A 206 -10.24 6.46 1.80
CA PHE A 206 -11.04 5.26 2.08
C PHE A 206 -12.54 5.57 2.10
N PHE A 207 -12.96 6.63 2.80
CA PHE A 207 -14.37 7.00 2.90
C PHE A 207 -14.92 7.54 1.58
N THR A 208 -14.17 8.32 0.80
CA THR A 208 -14.59 8.73 -0.55
C THR A 208 -14.69 7.53 -1.48
N GLY A 209 -13.80 6.55 -1.36
CA GLY A 209 -13.90 5.26 -2.04
C GLY A 209 -15.24 4.57 -1.73
N TYR A 210 -15.61 4.51 -0.45
CA TYR A 210 -16.84 3.87 -0.01
C TYR A 210 -18.10 4.65 -0.40
N PHE A 211 -18.16 5.97 -0.16
CA PHE A 211 -19.38 6.75 -0.29
C PHE A 211 -19.60 7.31 -1.69
N ILE A 212 -18.55 7.50 -2.49
CA ILE A 212 -18.62 8.17 -3.80
C ILE A 212 -18.21 7.22 -4.93
N PHE A 213 -16.96 6.73 -4.90
CA PHE A 213 -16.44 5.94 -6.02
C PHE A 213 -16.97 4.50 -6.10
N SER A 214 -17.68 4.03 -5.08
CA SER A 214 -18.39 2.74 -5.14
C SER A 214 -19.61 2.76 -6.07
N HIS A 215 -20.04 3.94 -6.52
CA HIS A 215 -21.07 4.07 -7.55
C HIS A 215 -20.45 3.96 -8.94
N ASP A 216 -20.89 2.97 -9.72
CA ASP A 216 -20.39 2.76 -11.08
C ASP A 216 -20.65 3.95 -11.99
N GLU A 217 -21.76 4.68 -11.78
CA GLU A 217 -22.18 5.87 -12.52
C GLU A 217 -21.19 7.03 -12.30
N VAL A 218 -20.67 7.19 -11.09
CA VAL A 218 -19.67 8.23 -10.77
C VAL A 218 -18.37 7.94 -11.51
N VAL A 219 -17.89 6.70 -11.45
CA VAL A 219 -16.65 6.31 -12.12
C VAL A 219 -16.81 6.32 -13.63
N GLU A 220 -18.01 6.01 -14.15
CA GLU A 220 -18.32 6.11 -15.58
C GLU A 220 -18.30 7.57 -16.06
N ARG A 221 -18.91 8.50 -15.30
CA ARG A 221 -18.80 9.95 -15.60
C ARG A 221 -17.35 10.44 -15.57
N LEU A 222 -16.58 9.97 -14.57
CA LEU A 222 -15.16 10.29 -14.43
C LEU A 222 -14.34 9.77 -15.61
N SER A 223 -14.66 8.57 -16.11
CA SER A 223 -13.92 7.91 -17.19
C SER A 223 -13.94 8.70 -18.52
N LYS A 224 -14.94 9.56 -18.73
CA LYS A 224 -15.00 10.45 -19.91
C LYS A 224 -13.91 11.52 -19.91
N TRP A 225 -13.36 11.84 -18.75
CA TRP A 225 -12.37 12.91 -18.54
C TRP A 225 -10.94 12.36 -18.29
N TRP A 226 -10.72 11.08 -18.51
CA TRP A 226 -9.46 10.40 -18.19
C TRP A 226 -8.22 11.12 -18.72
N GLY A 227 -8.26 11.63 -19.96
CA GLY A 227 -7.13 12.30 -20.58
C GLY A 227 -6.76 13.61 -19.91
N ILE A 228 -7.75 14.42 -19.51
CA ILE A 228 -7.52 15.68 -18.78
C ILE A 228 -6.91 15.38 -17.42
N PHE A 229 -7.46 14.42 -16.68
CA PHE A 229 -6.90 14.05 -15.38
C PHE A 229 -5.48 13.48 -15.49
N LEU A 230 -5.20 12.72 -16.55
CA LEU A 230 -3.86 12.19 -16.80
C LEU A 230 -2.85 13.31 -17.11
N ILE A 231 -3.25 14.30 -17.92
CA ILE A 231 -2.39 15.45 -18.24
C ILE A 231 -2.10 16.27 -16.97
N VAL A 232 -3.13 16.58 -16.17
CA VAL A 232 -2.93 17.36 -14.93
C VAL A 232 -2.09 16.57 -13.93
N ALA A 233 -2.35 15.27 -13.74
CA ALA A 233 -1.54 14.43 -12.87
C ALA A 233 -0.09 14.32 -13.36
N GLY A 234 0.12 14.15 -14.66
CA GLY A 234 1.45 14.10 -15.25
C GLY A 234 2.23 15.42 -15.09
N ALA A 235 1.60 16.55 -15.41
CA ALA A 235 2.22 17.87 -15.28
C ALA A 235 2.56 18.19 -13.81
N THR A 236 1.61 17.95 -12.89
CA THR A 236 1.85 18.20 -11.46
C THR A 236 2.85 17.21 -10.86
N GLY A 237 2.88 15.96 -11.34
CA GLY A 237 3.85 14.97 -10.92
C GLY A 237 5.27 15.27 -11.37
N ILE A 238 5.44 15.72 -12.62
CA ILE A 238 6.74 16.18 -13.15
C ILE A 238 7.22 17.39 -12.35
N PHE A 239 6.35 18.41 -12.19
CA PHE A 239 6.67 19.60 -11.39
C PHE A 239 7.08 19.21 -9.96
N TYR A 240 6.29 18.37 -9.27
CA TYR A 240 6.55 17.93 -7.91
C TYR A 240 7.90 17.20 -7.81
N THR A 241 8.16 16.26 -8.72
CA THR A 241 9.39 15.48 -8.75
C THR A 241 10.61 16.36 -8.95
N ILE A 242 10.58 17.29 -9.91
CA ILE A 242 11.72 18.19 -10.20
C ILE A 242 11.96 19.17 -9.05
N TYR A 243 10.88 19.76 -8.52
CA TYR A 243 10.98 20.81 -7.51
C TYR A 243 11.47 20.31 -6.15
N TYR A 244 11.03 19.11 -5.76
CA TYR A 244 11.38 18.51 -4.46
C TYR A 244 12.49 17.46 -4.54
N PHE A 245 13.11 17.27 -5.69
CA PHE A 245 14.17 16.28 -5.85
C PHE A 245 15.36 16.58 -4.90
N GLY A 246 15.75 15.58 -4.10
CA GLY A 246 16.79 15.72 -3.07
C GLY A 246 16.27 16.05 -1.67
N GLU A 247 14.99 16.45 -1.53
CA GLU A 247 14.36 16.62 -0.22
C GLU A 247 13.72 15.32 0.26
N ASN A 248 13.51 15.17 1.55
CA ASN A 248 12.83 13.97 2.08
C ASN A 248 11.35 13.97 1.70
N TYR A 249 11.01 13.18 0.70
CA TYR A 249 9.64 13.05 0.16
C TYR A 249 8.62 12.48 1.14
N ALA A 250 9.03 11.88 2.27
CA ALA A 250 8.12 11.25 3.24
C ALA A 250 7.71 12.18 4.38
N VAL A 251 8.29 13.38 4.48
CA VAL A 251 8.00 14.32 5.56
C VAL A 251 6.94 15.36 5.18
N ALA A 252 6.29 15.93 6.21
CA ALA A 252 5.17 16.82 6.06
C ALA A 252 5.41 18.03 5.12
N PRO A 253 6.53 18.78 5.20
CA PRO A 253 6.75 19.94 4.32
C PRO A 253 6.71 19.60 2.83
N VAL A 254 7.24 18.42 2.46
CA VAL A 254 7.28 17.96 1.06
C VAL A 254 5.97 17.30 0.65
N LEU A 255 5.35 16.51 1.56
CA LEU A 255 4.24 15.63 1.21
C LEU A 255 2.85 16.24 1.45
N ASN A 256 2.74 17.24 2.36
CA ASN A 256 1.46 17.83 2.77
C ASN A 256 1.22 19.22 2.16
N ASN A 257 2.07 19.68 1.23
CA ASN A 257 1.86 20.94 0.52
C ASN A 257 0.77 20.81 -0.56
N LEU A 258 0.30 21.95 -1.04
CA LEU A 258 -0.78 22.00 -2.03
C LEU A 258 -0.42 21.28 -3.35
N PRO A 259 0.76 21.49 -3.96
CA PRO A 259 1.20 20.74 -5.14
C PRO A 259 1.17 19.21 -4.95
N ALA A 260 1.68 18.71 -3.82
CA ALA A 260 1.65 17.27 -3.51
C ALA A 260 0.22 16.74 -3.41
N CYS A 261 -0.68 17.49 -2.78
CA CYS A 261 -2.10 17.13 -2.63
C CYS A 261 -2.86 17.15 -3.96
N ILE A 262 -2.60 18.14 -4.82
CA ILE A 262 -3.13 18.20 -6.18
C ILE A 262 -2.64 16.99 -6.96
N TYR A 263 -1.35 16.74 -6.98
CA TYR A 263 -0.75 15.58 -7.65
C TYR A 263 -1.34 14.26 -7.15
N CYS A 264 -1.42 14.08 -5.84
CA CYS A 264 -2.02 12.89 -5.22
C CYS A 264 -3.44 12.65 -5.71
N TRP A 265 -4.30 13.65 -5.60
CA TRP A 265 -5.71 13.50 -5.91
C TRP A 265 -5.99 13.34 -7.40
N PHE A 266 -5.35 14.15 -8.25
CA PHE A 266 -5.50 14.02 -9.69
C PHE A 266 -4.94 12.69 -10.22
N SER A 267 -3.88 12.14 -9.62
CA SER A 267 -3.41 10.79 -9.94
C SER A 267 -4.46 9.73 -9.62
N ILE A 268 -5.14 9.81 -8.47
CA ILE A 268 -6.23 8.90 -8.13
C ILE A 268 -7.38 9.01 -9.14
N LEU A 269 -7.81 10.23 -9.45
CA LEU A 269 -8.88 10.46 -10.45
C LEU A 269 -8.48 9.94 -11.83
N ALA A 270 -7.25 10.22 -12.27
CA ALA A 270 -6.72 9.75 -13.56
C ALA A 270 -6.68 8.22 -13.64
N ILE A 271 -6.14 7.56 -12.61
CA ILE A 271 -6.02 6.10 -12.59
C ILE A 271 -7.39 5.43 -12.55
N LEU A 272 -8.31 5.90 -11.71
CA LEU A 272 -9.68 5.37 -11.67
C LEU A 272 -10.40 5.55 -13.01
N ALA A 273 -10.31 6.74 -13.62
CA ALA A 273 -10.91 7.06 -14.91
C ALA A 273 -10.34 6.22 -16.05
N PHE A 274 -9.02 6.15 -16.15
CA PHE A 274 -8.30 5.37 -17.16
C PHE A 274 -8.60 3.88 -17.05
N MET A 275 -8.49 3.33 -15.83
CA MET A 275 -8.70 1.91 -15.60
C MET A 275 -10.17 1.49 -15.75
N LYS A 276 -11.13 2.35 -15.43
CA LYS A 276 -12.55 2.10 -15.74
C LYS A 276 -12.76 1.95 -17.24
N LYS A 277 -12.10 2.80 -18.05
CA LYS A 277 -12.26 2.81 -19.50
C LYS A 277 -11.48 1.68 -20.20
N TYR A 278 -10.24 1.43 -19.81
CA TYR A 278 -9.32 0.53 -20.51
C TYR A 278 -8.89 -0.69 -19.70
N GLY A 279 -9.05 -0.66 -18.38
CA GLY A 279 -8.55 -1.69 -17.47
C GLY A 279 -9.50 -2.86 -17.20
N ASN A 280 -10.61 -3.00 -17.93
CA ASN A 280 -11.59 -4.07 -17.71
C ASN A 280 -11.23 -5.40 -18.40
N ALA A 281 -10.08 -5.48 -19.07
CA ALA A 281 -9.61 -6.72 -19.69
C ALA A 281 -8.98 -7.67 -18.67
N GLU A 282 -9.31 -8.94 -18.75
CA GLU A 282 -8.68 -10.02 -17.99
C GLU A 282 -7.85 -10.91 -18.94
N ASN A 283 -6.59 -11.12 -18.58
CA ASN A 283 -5.67 -12.01 -19.32
C ASN A 283 -5.03 -13.04 -18.36
N LYS A 284 -4.16 -13.92 -18.89
CA LYS A 284 -3.49 -14.95 -18.09
C LYS A 284 -2.64 -14.35 -16.95
N VAL A 285 -1.98 -13.22 -17.21
CA VAL A 285 -1.12 -12.52 -16.24
C VAL A 285 -1.97 -11.92 -15.12
N SER A 286 -3.03 -11.18 -15.46
CA SER A 286 -3.91 -10.56 -14.44
C SER A 286 -4.57 -11.60 -13.55
N ARG A 287 -5.04 -12.73 -14.11
CA ARG A 287 -5.60 -13.85 -13.34
C ARG A 287 -4.59 -14.48 -12.39
N TRP A 288 -3.36 -14.64 -12.83
CA TRP A 288 -2.27 -15.16 -12.02
C TRP A 288 -1.90 -14.17 -10.90
N MET A 289 -1.72 -12.89 -11.24
CA MET A 289 -1.40 -11.84 -10.28
C MET A 289 -2.46 -11.67 -9.20
N LEU A 290 -3.73 -11.79 -9.54
CA LEU A 290 -4.82 -11.73 -8.55
C LEU A 290 -4.73 -12.82 -7.48
N LYS A 291 -4.22 -13.99 -7.84
CA LYS A 291 -4.02 -15.09 -6.87
C LYS A 291 -2.77 -14.90 -6.03
N LYS A 292 -1.74 -14.23 -6.57
CA LYS A 292 -0.41 -14.16 -5.97
C LYS A 292 -0.06 -12.81 -5.34
N SER A 293 -0.72 -11.72 -5.75
CA SER A 293 -0.40 -10.35 -5.30
C SER A 293 -0.49 -10.17 -3.79
N TRP A 294 -1.38 -10.90 -3.11
CA TRP A 294 -1.44 -10.89 -1.66
C TRP A 294 -0.16 -11.44 -1.01
N GLY A 295 0.34 -12.57 -1.50
CA GLY A 295 1.59 -13.14 -1.01
C GLY A 295 2.80 -12.26 -1.32
N ILE A 296 2.86 -11.73 -2.56
CA ILE A 296 3.90 -10.77 -2.97
C ILE A 296 3.87 -9.57 -2.01
N TYR A 297 2.70 -8.99 -1.75
CA TYR A 297 2.56 -7.86 -0.83
C TYR A 297 3.08 -8.16 0.58
N VAL A 298 2.78 -9.33 1.14
CA VAL A 298 3.17 -9.68 2.53
C VAL A 298 4.66 -9.93 2.66
N PHE A 299 5.30 -10.56 1.65
CA PHE A 299 6.66 -11.10 1.79
C PHE A 299 7.75 -10.31 1.05
N HIS A 300 7.43 -9.43 0.09
CA HIS A 300 8.46 -8.79 -0.73
C HIS A 300 9.50 -8.01 0.09
N TYR A 301 9.08 -7.34 1.16
CA TYR A 301 10.01 -6.52 1.94
C TYR A 301 10.98 -7.35 2.75
N LEU A 302 10.56 -8.52 3.27
CA LEU A 302 11.47 -9.48 3.89
C LEU A 302 12.47 -10.01 2.85
N SER A 303 11.99 -10.41 1.68
CA SER A 303 12.82 -10.97 0.61
C SER A 303 13.90 -9.97 0.19
N LEU A 304 13.51 -8.72 -0.11
CA LEU A 304 14.48 -7.70 -0.52
C LEU A 304 15.44 -7.28 0.59
N ALA A 305 14.97 -7.17 1.85
CA ALA A 305 15.83 -6.77 2.96
C ALA A 305 16.90 -7.83 3.27
N CYS A 306 16.52 -9.11 3.21
CA CYS A 306 17.44 -10.23 3.38
C CYS A 306 18.53 -10.21 2.31
N VAL A 307 18.17 -10.16 1.03
CA VAL A 307 19.14 -10.17 -0.08
C VAL A 307 20.01 -8.92 -0.09
N ALA A 308 19.40 -7.75 0.13
CA ALA A 308 20.12 -6.50 0.18
C ALA A 308 21.15 -6.47 1.33
N TYR A 309 20.80 -7.01 2.50
CA TYR A 309 21.73 -7.14 3.63
C TYR A 309 22.94 -7.98 3.27
N TYR A 310 22.73 -9.18 2.69
CA TYR A 310 23.84 -10.06 2.33
C TYR A 310 24.70 -9.48 1.20
N LEU A 311 24.09 -8.84 0.20
CA LEU A 311 24.86 -8.17 -0.86
C LEU A 311 25.77 -7.05 -0.29
N ARG A 312 25.34 -6.34 0.76
CA ARG A 312 26.16 -5.34 1.47
C ARG A 312 27.37 -5.98 2.17
N CYS A 313 27.20 -7.21 2.70
CA CYS A 313 28.27 -7.91 3.43
C CYS A 313 29.36 -8.49 2.51
N PHE A 314 29.08 -8.66 1.22
CA PHE A 314 30.09 -9.12 0.27
C PHE A 314 30.89 -7.93 -0.26
N PRO A 315 32.24 -7.96 -0.16
CA PRO A 315 33.10 -6.95 -0.77
C PRO A 315 33.09 -7.15 -2.28
N SER A 316 32.05 -6.71 -2.95
CA SER A 316 31.89 -6.88 -4.38
C SER A 316 31.80 -5.50 -5.05
N GLU A 317 32.56 -5.29 -6.10
CA GLU A 317 32.44 -4.17 -7.03
C GLU A 317 31.20 -4.32 -7.94
N LEU A 318 30.08 -4.82 -7.36
CA LEU A 318 28.85 -5.00 -8.13
C LEU A 318 28.33 -3.63 -8.56
N SER A 319 28.04 -3.50 -9.85
CA SER A 319 27.39 -2.29 -10.35
C SER A 319 26.01 -2.09 -9.72
N ALA A 320 25.65 -0.83 -9.45
CA ALA A 320 24.32 -0.50 -8.90
C ALA A 320 23.18 -1.14 -9.69
N GLY A 321 23.28 -1.16 -11.03
CA GLY A 321 22.29 -1.79 -11.89
C GLY A 321 22.10 -3.30 -11.63
N LEU A 322 23.20 -4.02 -11.42
CA LEU A 322 23.14 -5.45 -11.10
C LEU A 322 22.51 -5.67 -9.72
N VAL A 323 22.84 -4.85 -8.72
CA VAL A 323 22.24 -4.94 -7.39
C VAL A 323 20.72 -4.71 -7.45
N TYR A 324 20.25 -3.67 -8.16
CA TYR A 324 18.82 -3.43 -8.35
C TYR A 324 18.12 -4.61 -9.04
N ILE A 325 18.74 -5.21 -10.05
CA ILE A 325 18.18 -6.39 -10.74
C ILE A 325 18.07 -7.57 -9.79
N VAL A 326 19.14 -7.91 -9.07
CA VAL A 326 19.16 -9.06 -8.14
C VAL A 326 18.15 -8.86 -7.02
N VAL A 327 18.15 -7.71 -6.36
CA VAL A 327 17.20 -7.40 -5.27
C VAL A 327 15.77 -7.33 -5.81
N GLY A 328 15.56 -6.76 -7.01
CA GLY A 328 14.25 -6.71 -7.64
C GLY A 328 13.71 -8.10 -7.98
N ILE A 329 14.52 -8.97 -8.54
CA ILE A 329 14.10 -10.37 -8.83
C ILE A 329 13.78 -11.08 -7.52
N SER A 330 14.62 -10.97 -6.49
CA SER A 330 14.39 -11.62 -5.19
C SER A 330 13.10 -11.13 -4.54
N ALA A 331 12.80 -9.83 -4.60
CA ALA A 331 11.58 -9.25 -4.04
C ALA A 331 10.30 -9.90 -4.60
N PHE A 332 10.31 -10.34 -5.86
CA PHE A 332 9.19 -11.06 -6.47
C PHE A 332 9.31 -12.58 -6.31
N ALA A 333 10.46 -13.16 -6.66
CA ALA A 333 10.64 -14.61 -6.71
C ALA A 333 10.59 -15.24 -5.31
N ASP A 334 11.36 -14.70 -4.36
CA ASP A 334 11.39 -15.23 -2.99
C ASP A 334 10.07 -14.98 -2.26
N ALA A 335 9.41 -13.83 -2.52
CA ALA A 335 8.08 -13.56 -1.98
C ALA A 335 7.05 -14.59 -2.48
N LEU A 336 7.10 -14.98 -3.75
CA LEU A 336 6.27 -16.02 -4.32
C LEU A 336 6.58 -17.39 -3.69
N LEU A 337 7.87 -17.73 -3.55
CA LEU A 337 8.31 -18.97 -2.93
C LEU A 337 7.82 -19.05 -1.47
N LEU A 338 8.01 -17.99 -0.69
CA LEU A 338 7.52 -17.90 0.69
C LEU A 338 6.00 -18.05 0.74
N TYR A 339 5.27 -17.43 -0.17
CA TYR A 339 3.83 -17.59 -0.25
C TYR A 339 3.41 -19.04 -0.52
N GLU A 340 4.07 -19.72 -1.47
CA GLU A 340 3.77 -21.12 -1.78
C GLU A 340 4.03 -22.03 -0.59
N ILE A 341 5.14 -21.82 0.13
CA ILE A 341 5.49 -22.62 1.33
C ILE A 341 4.50 -22.33 2.46
N ILE A 342 4.36 -21.06 2.85
CA ILE A 342 3.56 -20.65 4.02
C ILE A 342 2.07 -20.95 3.82
N SER A 343 1.55 -20.79 2.60
CA SER A 343 0.14 -21.08 2.32
C SER A 343 -0.26 -22.56 2.51
N ARG A 344 0.71 -23.49 2.48
CA ARG A 344 0.50 -24.93 2.68
C ARG A 344 0.52 -25.35 4.14
N ILE A 345 1.08 -24.55 5.06
CA ILE A 345 1.20 -24.87 6.47
C ILE A 345 -0.01 -24.31 7.23
N PRO A 346 -0.94 -25.14 7.73
CA PRO A 346 -2.27 -24.70 8.18
C PRO A 346 -2.30 -23.61 9.25
N ILE A 347 -1.47 -23.70 10.27
CA ILE A 347 -1.42 -22.74 11.39
C ILE A 347 -0.72 -21.46 10.91
N ILE A 348 0.45 -21.59 10.28
CA ILE A 348 1.25 -20.45 9.86
C ILE A 348 0.52 -19.62 8.80
N ARG A 349 -0.14 -20.24 7.80
CA ARG A 349 -0.93 -19.54 6.81
C ARG A 349 -2.07 -18.71 7.41
N TRP A 350 -2.67 -19.20 8.50
CA TRP A 350 -3.71 -18.45 9.18
C TRP A 350 -3.13 -17.23 9.92
N CYS A 351 -2.03 -17.42 10.65
CA CYS A 351 -1.36 -16.34 11.39
C CYS A 351 -0.76 -15.28 10.46
N VAL A 352 -0.11 -15.69 9.36
CA VAL A 352 0.71 -14.81 8.51
C VAL A 352 -0.07 -14.26 7.30
N LEU A 353 -1.00 -15.05 6.76
CA LEU A 353 -1.74 -14.69 5.54
C LEU A 353 -3.24 -14.50 5.78
N GLY A 354 -3.77 -14.85 6.95
CA GLY A 354 -5.20 -14.81 7.24
C GLY A 354 -6.02 -15.77 6.38
N LEU A 355 -5.43 -16.83 5.83
CA LEU A 355 -6.11 -17.79 4.97
C LEU A 355 -6.87 -18.84 5.79
N LYS A 356 -8.08 -19.19 5.34
CA LYS A 356 -8.88 -20.28 5.94
C LYS A 356 -8.27 -21.64 5.60
N LYS A 357 -8.54 -22.66 6.46
CA LYS A 357 -8.34 -24.05 6.08
C LYS A 357 -9.14 -24.36 4.82
N GLU A 358 -8.54 -24.91 3.80
CA GLU A 358 -9.31 -25.46 2.70
C GLU A 358 -10.17 -26.59 3.25
N LYS A 359 -11.47 -26.51 3.03
CA LYS A 359 -12.34 -27.68 3.22
C LYS A 359 -11.85 -28.69 2.18
N LYS A 360 -11.27 -29.79 2.61
CA LYS A 360 -11.15 -30.95 1.73
C LYS A 360 -12.59 -31.29 1.29
N HIS A 361 -12.88 -31.12 0.03
CA HIS A 361 -14.04 -31.77 -0.56
C HIS A 361 -13.72 -33.26 -0.51
N VAL A 362 -14.36 -33.94 0.46
CA VAL A 362 -14.47 -35.39 0.50
C VAL A 362 -15.50 -35.79 -0.55
#